data_4fdc32d245a5f2d9eb1a53296c02d1f9
#
_entry.id   4fdc32d245a5f2d9eb1a53296c02d1f9
#
_cell.length_a   1.000
_cell.length_b   1.000
_cell.length_c   1.000
_cell.angle_alpha   90.00
_cell.angle_beta   90.00
_cell.angle_gamma   90.00
#
_symmetry.space_group_name_H-M   'P 1'
#
loop_
_entity.id
_entity.type
_entity.pdbx_description
1 polymer ?
#
loop_
_entity_poly.entity_id
_entity_poly.type
_entity_poly.pdbx_seq_one_letter_code
_entity_poly.pdbx_strand_id
1 'polypeptide(L)'
;YADAKGRINRLNLDGTNRAKNLNLFADVKEVQNVIGMMRQVFGNTPGILKLHLNKNFLGFDARDPQKPKRLMSFTANLNGVLMGLDAFSGGPGAQQLPNDRFFAVDDVDWSRIPEMIKQAQLKLEIPKGGLYGVTLGKPTFGGSAQALRWTVEIRDGEGENGEVEFDPRGAVMQVKLPKSRQVHVSMFEPDGAGKAILGIKKSFGPHAKLIELRLDEHRATITAANPKQPGRLRDFLYDEDHFADFPGSDMTPFYRGLKAESFFDLDEIEAHVPPKLAQLEKTTLERLRITDGKIERITITKHPMMQPINPNVTIEIRAKNDEKNGWVTFDMQGKVVSVMNP
;
A
#
# COMPACT_ATOMS: atom_id res chain seq x y z
N TYR A 1 -36.48 -20.26 2.95
CA TYR A 1 -37.21 -20.22 1.67
C TYR A 1 -36.84 -21.46 0.86
N ALA A 2 -37.82 -22.19 0.34
CA ALA A 2 -37.63 -23.32 -0.54
C ALA A 2 -38.11 -22.95 -1.96
N ASP A 3 -37.47 -23.52 -3.00
CA ASP A 3 -37.96 -23.37 -4.38
C ASP A 3 -39.16 -24.29 -4.64
N ALA A 4 -39.77 -24.18 -5.83
CA ALA A 4 -40.93 -24.99 -6.21
C ALA A 4 -40.68 -26.53 -6.23
N LYS A 5 -39.40 -26.95 -6.11
CA LYS A 5 -38.99 -28.38 -6.01
C LYS A 5 -38.64 -28.78 -4.58
N GLY A 6 -38.94 -27.91 -3.58
CA GLY A 6 -38.66 -28.16 -2.16
C GLY A 6 -37.19 -28.02 -1.78
N ARG A 7 -36.32 -27.50 -2.66
CA ARG A 7 -34.93 -27.25 -2.30
C ARG A 7 -34.84 -25.99 -1.46
N ILE A 8 -34.17 -26.07 -0.32
CA ILE A 8 -33.95 -24.92 0.56
C ILE A 8 -32.93 -24.00 -0.10
N ASN A 9 -33.41 -22.88 -0.65
CA ASN A 9 -32.58 -21.87 -1.28
C ASN A 9 -32.00 -20.87 -0.27
N ARG A 10 -32.64 -20.74 0.89
CA ARG A 10 -32.22 -19.85 1.98
C ARG A 10 -32.73 -20.35 3.32
N LEU A 11 -31.83 -20.59 4.24
CA LEU A 11 -32.13 -20.85 5.63
C LEU A 11 -31.92 -19.57 6.44
N ASN A 12 -32.93 -19.09 7.15
CA ASN A 12 -32.74 -17.96 8.09
C ASN A 12 -32.40 -18.53 9.44
N LEU A 13 -31.13 -18.38 9.86
CA LEU A 13 -30.61 -18.78 11.16
C LEU A 13 -30.52 -17.62 12.14
N ASP A 14 -30.95 -16.40 11.75
CA ASP A 14 -30.95 -15.24 12.63
C ASP A 14 -31.77 -15.53 13.91
N GLY A 15 -31.20 -15.14 15.05
CA GLY A 15 -31.82 -15.40 16.33
C GLY A 15 -31.58 -16.80 16.93
N THR A 16 -31.01 -17.74 16.14
CA THR A 16 -30.62 -19.05 16.69
C THR A 16 -29.38 -18.93 17.60
N ASN A 17 -29.22 -19.87 18.52
CA ASN A 17 -28.02 -19.94 19.36
C ASN A 17 -26.75 -20.09 18.54
N ARG A 18 -26.81 -20.78 17.39
CA ARG A 18 -25.69 -20.93 16.46
C ARG A 18 -25.28 -19.57 15.88
N ALA A 19 -26.23 -18.77 15.39
CA ALA A 19 -25.95 -17.45 14.84
C ALA A 19 -25.41 -16.48 15.91
N LYS A 20 -25.98 -16.52 17.12
CA LYS A 20 -25.54 -15.66 18.25
C LYS A 20 -24.12 -15.98 18.70
N ASN A 21 -23.71 -17.25 18.63
CA ASN A 21 -22.39 -17.72 19.07
C ASN A 21 -21.38 -17.84 17.93
N LEU A 22 -21.76 -17.43 16.70
CA LEU A 22 -20.86 -17.51 15.56
C LEU A 22 -19.62 -16.66 15.80
N ASN A 23 -18.47 -17.28 15.58
CA ASN A 23 -17.18 -16.62 15.64
C ASN A 23 -16.24 -17.18 14.57
N LEU A 24 -16.29 -16.61 13.36
CA LEU A 24 -15.46 -17.03 12.23
C LEU A 24 -13.96 -16.79 12.45
N PHE A 25 -13.59 -16.02 13.47
CA PHE A 25 -12.18 -15.84 13.83
C PHE A 25 -11.60 -17.05 14.58
N ALA A 26 -12.42 -17.84 15.22
CA ALA A 26 -12.00 -18.94 16.09
C ALA A 26 -12.53 -20.32 15.65
N ASP A 27 -13.66 -20.35 14.94
CA ASP A 27 -14.33 -21.58 14.58
C ASP A 27 -14.06 -21.96 13.12
N VAL A 28 -13.00 -22.76 12.92
CA VAL A 28 -12.59 -23.26 11.60
C VAL A 28 -13.73 -24.03 10.89
N LYS A 29 -14.56 -24.77 11.64
CA LYS A 29 -15.66 -25.54 11.05
C LYS A 29 -16.71 -24.61 10.45
N GLU A 30 -17.03 -23.51 11.14
CA GLU A 30 -18.00 -22.55 10.62
C GLU A 30 -17.42 -21.73 9.47
N VAL A 31 -16.12 -21.40 9.51
CA VAL A 31 -15.44 -20.84 8.33
C VAL A 31 -15.60 -21.76 7.13
N GLN A 32 -15.30 -23.05 7.27
CA GLN A 32 -15.42 -24.02 6.18
C GLN A 32 -16.85 -24.17 5.66
N ASN A 33 -17.86 -24.08 6.55
CA ASN A 33 -19.26 -24.09 6.13
C ASN A 33 -19.58 -22.88 5.25
N VAL A 34 -19.16 -21.67 5.64
CA VAL A 34 -19.37 -20.45 4.86
C VAL A 34 -18.61 -20.53 3.53
N ILE A 35 -17.38 -21.01 3.54
CA ILE A 35 -16.58 -21.24 2.31
C ILE A 35 -17.23 -22.26 1.39
N GLY A 36 -17.82 -23.31 1.95
CA GLY A 36 -18.61 -24.30 1.16
C GLY A 36 -19.77 -23.65 0.40
N MET A 37 -20.46 -22.70 1.03
CA MET A 37 -21.52 -21.92 0.36
C MET A 37 -20.96 -21.01 -0.74
N MET A 38 -19.82 -20.38 -0.51
CA MET A 38 -19.15 -19.59 -1.56
C MET A 38 -18.75 -20.45 -2.76
N ARG A 39 -18.21 -21.66 -2.54
CA ARG A 39 -17.88 -22.61 -3.61
C ARG A 39 -19.08 -23.00 -4.46
N GLN A 40 -20.26 -23.15 -3.83
CA GLN A 40 -21.49 -23.46 -4.56
C GLN A 40 -21.90 -22.34 -5.52
N VAL A 41 -21.61 -21.09 -5.18
CA VAL A 41 -21.99 -19.91 -5.98
C VAL A 41 -20.93 -19.55 -7.01
N PHE A 42 -19.65 -19.56 -6.63
CA PHE A 42 -18.53 -19.06 -7.45
C PHE A 42 -17.71 -20.17 -8.13
N GLY A 43 -17.87 -21.44 -7.69
CA GLY A 43 -17.01 -22.53 -8.13
C GLY A 43 -15.56 -22.31 -7.70
N ASN A 44 -14.64 -22.90 -8.44
CA ASN A 44 -13.18 -22.79 -8.23
C ASN A 44 -12.52 -21.84 -9.23
N THR A 45 -13.28 -20.96 -9.85
CA THR A 45 -12.73 -19.99 -10.82
C THR A 45 -12.25 -18.73 -10.10
N PRO A 46 -11.08 -18.16 -10.47
CA PRO A 46 -10.65 -16.88 -9.92
C PRO A 46 -11.66 -15.78 -10.24
N GLY A 47 -12.32 -15.31 -9.21
CA GLY A 47 -13.37 -14.28 -9.35
C GLY A 47 -13.44 -13.31 -8.18
N ILE A 48 -12.76 -13.63 -7.07
CA ILE A 48 -12.73 -12.81 -5.84
C ILE A 48 -11.59 -11.81 -5.96
N LEU A 49 -11.89 -10.54 -5.75
CA LEU A 49 -10.93 -9.44 -5.78
C LEU A 49 -10.33 -9.16 -4.41
N LYS A 50 -11.20 -9.10 -3.40
CA LYS A 50 -10.85 -8.77 -2.02
C LYS A 50 -11.87 -9.40 -1.09
N LEU A 51 -11.41 -9.78 0.08
CA LEU A 51 -12.25 -10.35 1.12
C LEU A 51 -11.95 -9.67 2.45
N HIS A 52 -12.98 -9.50 3.26
CA HIS A 52 -12.90 -9.01 4.62
C HIS A 52 -13.67 -9.96 5.54
N LEU A 53 -12.96 -10.55 6.50
CA LEU A 53 -13.53 -11.44 7.48
C LEU A 53 -13.97 -10.65 8.70
N ASN A 54 -15.21 -10.80 9.07
CA ASN A 54 -15.80 -10.35 10.32
C ASN A 54 -16.13 -11.52 11.24
N LYS A 55 -16.43 -11.23 12.50
CA LYS A 55 -16.82 -12.26 13.45
C LYS A 55 -17.96 -13.15 12.95
N ASN A 56 -18.96 -12.57 12.27
CA ASN A 56 -20.20 -13.23 11.92
C ASN A 56 -20.43 -13.41 10.42
N PHE A 57 -19.56 -12.86 9.58
CA PHE A 57 -19.71 -12.94 8.12
C PHE A 57 -18.39 -12.70 7.38
N LEU A 58 -18.36 -13.12 6.14
CA LEU A 58 -17.35 -12.75 5.14
C LEU A 58 -17.97 -11.72 4.19
N GLY A 59 -17.41 -10.51 4.17
CA GLY A 59 -17.69 -9.53 3.12
C GLY A 59 -16.64 -9.67 2.02
N PHE A 60 -17.04 -9.61 0.75
CA PHE A 60 -16.08 -9.71 -0.34
C PHE A 60 -16.57 -9.08 -1.64
N ASP A 61 -15.63 -8.60 -2.43
CA ASP A 61 -15.88 -8.11 -3.76
C ASP A 61 -15.49 -9.19 -4.78
N ALA A 62 -16.41 -9.51 -5.67
CA ALA A 62 -16.20 -10.56 -6.66
C ALA A 62 -16.92 -10.26 -7.97
N ARG A 63 -16.49 -10.94 -9.03
CA ARG A 63 -17.24 -10.95 -10.30
C ARG A 63 -18.60 -11.58 -10.08
N ASP A 64 -19.63 -10.94 -10.62
CA ASP A 64 -20.98 -11.48 -10.64
C ASP A 64 -20.97 -12.83 -11.42
N PRO A 65 -21.33 -13.97 -10.80
CA PRO A 65 -21.32 -15.26 -11.49
C PRO A 65 -22.22 -15.29 -12.74
N GLN A 66 -23.27 -14.49 -12.77
CA GLN A 66 -24.20 -14.41 -13.92
C GLN A 66 -23.74 -13.36 -14.95
N LYS A 67 -22.96 -12.36 -14.53
CA LYS A 67 -22.47 -11.26 -15.38
C LYS A 67 -20.99 -11.00 -15.07
N PRO A 68 -20.04 -11.86 -15.53
CA PRO A 68 -18.62 -11.81 -15.12
C PRO A 68 -17.89 -10.50 -15.41
N LYS A 69 -18.49 -9.65 -16.22
CA LYS A 69 -17.98 -8.30 -16.49
C LYS A 69 -18.32 -7.29 -15.40
N ARG A 70 -19.20 -7.65 -14.46
CA ARG A 70 -19.64 -6.80 -13.36
C ARG A 70 -18.97 -7.22 -12.08
N LEU A 71 -18.53 -6.25 -11.30
CA LEU A 71 -17.99 -6.46 -9.95
C LEU A 71 -19.06 -6.10 -8.92
N MET A 72 -19.32 -7.01 -8.02
CA MET A 72 -20.35 -6.87 -6.98
C MET A 72 -19.75 -7.15 -5.61
N SER A 73 -20.27 -6.48 -4.60
CA SER A 73 -20.03 -6.84 -3.21
C SER A 73 -20.99 -7.94 -2.78
N PHE A 74 -20.48 -8.88 -2.03
CA PHE A 74 -21.21 -10.02 -1.49
C PHE A 74 -20.97 -10.13 0.01
N THR A 75 -21.93 -10.76 0.68
CA THR A 75 -21.79 -11.18 2.07
C THR A 75 -22.12 -12.67 2.16
N ALA A 76 -21.21 -13.46 2.74
CA ALA A 76 -21.43 -14.85 3.04
C ALA A 76 -21.49 -15.07 4.56
N ASN A 77 -22.53 -15.73 5.04
CA ASN A 77 -22.73 -16.08 6.44
C ASN A 77 -23.46 -17.41 6.55
N LEU A 78 -23.93 -17.78 7.74
CA LEU A 78 -24.68 -19.03 7.94
C LEU A 78 -26.00 -19.12 7.13
N ASN A 79 -26.53 -18.01 6.66
CA ASN A 79 -27.76 -17.96 5.86
C ASN A 79 -27.50 -18.11 4.35
N GLY A 80 -26.23 -18.16 3.93
CA GLY A 80 -25.83 -18.28 2.54
C GLY A 80 -25.03 -17.10 2.02
N VAL A 81 -24.94 -17.01 0.71
CA VAL A 81 -24.27 -15.91 0.01
C VAL A 81 -25.32 -14.91 -0.46
N LEU A 82 -25.19 -13.67 0.00
CA LEU A 82 -26.09 -12.57 -0.34
C LEU A 82 -25.35 -11.61 -1.26
N MET A 83 -25.96 -11.26 -2.39
CA MET A 83 -25.46 -10.22 -3.28
C MET A 83 -25.84 -8.86 -2.70
N GLY A 84 -24.88 -7.97 -2.60
CA GLY A 84 -25.04 -6.59 -2.15
C GLY A 84 -25.12 -5.61 -3.31
N LEU A 85 -24.59 -4.43 -3.08
CA LEU A 85 -24.54 -3.35 -4.06
C LEU A 85 -23.43 -3.56 -5.08
N ASP A 86 -23.50 -2.83 -6.19
CA ASP A 86 -22.41 -2.74 -7.16
C ASP A 86 -21.16 -2.20 -6.46
N ALA A 87 -20.08 -2.95 -6.43
CA ALA A 87 -18.86 -2.60 -5.72
C ALA A 87 -18.18 -1.34 -6.28
N PHE A 88 -18.52 -0.98 -7.52
CA PHE A 88 -17.99 0.19 -8.21
C PHE A 88 -19.10 0.98 -8.93
N SER A 89 -20.06 1.49 -8.19
CA SER A 89 -21.04 2.42 -8.73
C SER A 89 -20.35 3.72 -9.15
N GLY A 90 -19.91 3.80 -10.41
CA GLY A 90 -19.28 4.99 -11.00
C GLY A 90 -17.79 4.88 -11.36
N GLY A 91 -17.14 3.74 -11.13
CA GLY A 91 -15.75 3.47 -11.54
C GLY A 91 -15.63 2.52 -12.75
N PRO A 92 -14.43 2.31 -13.27
CA PRO A 92 -14.18 1.29 -14.29
C PRO A 92 -14.60 -0.07 -13.74
N GLY A 93 -15.63 -0.68 -14.34
CA GLY A 93 -16.17 -1.96 -13.91
C GLY A 93 -15.12 -3.08 -13.97
N ALA A 94 -15.49 -4.27 -13.51
CA ALA A 94 -14.62 -5.46 -13.48
C ALA A 94 -13.94 -5.79 -14.82
N GLN A 95 -14.46 -5.28 -15.93
CA GLN A 95 -13.88 -5.44 -17.27
C GLN A 95 -12.48 -4.83 -17.42
N GLN A 96 -12.16 -3.81 -16.61
CA GLN A 96 -10.89 -3.08 -16.71
C GLN A 96 -9.84 -3.60 -15.71
N LEU A 97 -10.25 -4.50 -14.80
CA LEU A 97 -9.30 -5.09 -13.87
C LEU A 97 -8.62 -6.31 -14.50
N PRO A 98 -7.29 -6.36 -14.50
CA PRO A 98 -6.54 -7.52 -14.98
C PRO A 98 -6.95 -8.80 -14.25
N ASN A 99 -6.95 -9.92 -14.96
CA ASN A 99 -7.37 -11.22 -14.39
C ASN A 99 -6.47 -11.69 -13.24
N ASP A 100 -5.21 -11.31 -13.24
CA ASP A 100 -4.23 -11.63 -12.19
C ASP A 100 -4.57 -11.04 -10.82
N ARG A 101 -5.45 -10.03 -10.76
CA ARG A 101 -5.95 -9.46 -9.51
C ARG A 101 -6.93 -10.34 -8.76
N PHE A 102 -7.54 -11.28 -9.44
CA PHE A 102 -8.54 -12.14 -8.85
C PHE A 102 -7.91 -13.45 -8.33
N PHE A 103 -8.56 -14.04 -7.33
CA PHE A 103 -8.20 -15.32 -6.77
C PHE A 103 -9.43 -16.23 -6.63
N ALA A 104 -9.20 -17.53 -6.51
CA ALA A 104 -10.24 -18.51 -6.25
C ALA A 104 -10.36 -18.80 -4.74
N VAL A 105 -11.50 -19.35 -4.34
CA VAL A 105 -11.74 -19.76 -2.95
C VAL A 105 -10.70 -20.79 -2.50
N ASP A 106 -10.25 -21.66 -3.41
CA ASP A 106 -9.33 -22.76 -3.11
C ASP A 106 -7.84 -22.38 -3.16
N ASP A 107 -7.52 -21.13 -3.51
CA ASP A 107 -6.14 -20.61 -3.45
C ASP A 107 -5.64 -20.39 -2.01
N VAL A 108 -6.49 -20.65 -1.00
CA VAL A 108 -6.31 -20.22 0.39
C VAL A 108 -6.53 -21.36 1.38
N ASP A 109 -5.66 -21.48 2.36
CA ASP A 109 -5.87 -22.35 3.51
C ASP A 109 -6.65 -21.62 4.63
N TRP A 110 -7.97 -21.73 4.59
CA TRP A 110 -8.89 -21.10 5.52
C TRP A 110 -8.76 -21.62 6.97
N SER A 111 -8.15 -22.78 7.17
CA SER A 111 -7.97 -23.38 8.49
C SER A 111 -6.94 -22.61 9.34
N ARG A 112 -6.12 -21.79 8.73
CA ARG A 112 -5.05 -21.02 9.38
C ARG A 112 -5.50 -19.75 10.07
N ILE A 113 -6.74 -19.29 9.84
CA ILE A 113 -7.24 -18.02 10.38
C ILE A 113 -7.02 -17.88 11.89
N PRO A 114 -7.42 -18.83 12.76
CA PRO A 114 -7.24 -18.68 14.20
C PRO A 114 -5.77 -18.57 14.61
N GLU A 115 -4.90 -19.33 13.96
CA GLU A 115 -3.46 -19.32 14.24
C GLU A 115 -2.82 -18.00 13.80
N MET A 116 -3.18 -17.47 12.62
CA MET A 116 -2.70 -16.18 12.13
C MET A 116 -3.11 -15.05 13.07
N ILE A 117 -4.35 -15.06 13.57
CA ILE A 117 -4.84 -14.06 14.55
C ILE A 117 -4.02 -14.12 15.83
N LYS A 118 -3.80 -15.33 16.37
CA LYS A 118 -2.97 -15.53 17.56
C LYS A 118 -1.54 -15.04 17.36
N GLN A 119 -0.94 -15.37 16.22
CA GLN A 119 0.42 -14.90 15.88
C GLN A 119 0.48 -13.38 15.75
N ALA A 120 -0.54 -12.75 15.14
CA ALA A 120 -0.60 -11.30 15.04
C ALA A 120 -0.69 -10.65 16.44
N GLN A 121 -1.54 -11.16 17.34
CA GLN A 121 -1.62 -10.68 18.71
C GLN A 121 -0.27 -10.78 19.44
N LEU A 122 0.42 -11.92 19.32
CA LEU A 122 1.72 -12.14 19.94
C LEU A 122 2.82 -11.21 19.38
N LYS A 123 2.82 -10.95 18.05
CA LYS A 123 3.86 -10.14 17.43
C LYS A 123 3.64 -8.64 17.63
N LEU A 124 2.40 -8.21 17.66
CA LEU A 124 2.06 -6.80 17.82
C LEU A 124 2.08 -6.34 19.26
N GLU A 125 1.79 -7.23 20.23
CA GLU A 125 1.83 -6.93 21.67
C GLU A 125 1.15 -5.60 22.04
N ILE A 126 0.00 -5.31 21.42
CA ILE A 126 -0.76 -4.08 21.71
C ILE A 126 -1.52 -4.32 23.01
N PRO A 127 -1.20 -3.58 24.10
CA PRO A 127 -1.91 -3.71 25.36
C PRO A 127 -3.41 -3.42 25.15
N LYS A 128 -4.28 -4.33 25.60
CA LYS A 128 -5.74 -4.24 25.40
C LYS A 128 -6.18 -4.23 23.93
N GLY A 129 -5.28 -4.54 23.00
CA GLY A 129 -5.60 -4.60 21.57
C GLY A 129 -6.55 -5.75 21.27
N GLY A 130 -7.60 -5.46 20.53
CA GLY A 130 -8.54 -6.42 19.97
C GLY A 130 -8.36 -6.61 18.48
N LEU A 131 -8.82 -7.74 17.95
CA LEU A 131 -8.88 -7.97 16.52
C LEU A 131 -9.82 -6.95 15.88
N TYR A 132 -9.25 -6.10 15.01
CA TYR A 132 -10.02 -5.12 14.27
C TYR A 132 -10.53 -5.67 12.95
N GLY A 133 -9.68 -6.39 12.22
CA GLY A 133 -10.05 -6.96 10.92
C GLY A 133 -9.07 -8.02 10.42
N VAL A 134 -9.59 -8.86 9.54
CA VAL A 134 -8.80 -9.81 8.77
C VAL A 134 -9.18 -9.64 7.31
N THR A 135 -8.24 -9.28 6.47
CA THR A 135 -8.47 -9.08 5.04
C THR A 135 -7.62 -10.03 4.21
N LEU A 136 -8.11 -10.37 3.01
CA LEU A 136 -7.40 -11.18 2.03
C LEU A 136 -7.52 -10.51 0.68
N GLY A 137 -6.41 -10.40 -0.04
CA GLY A 137 -6.41 -9.81 -1.37
C GLY A 137 -5.04 -9.81 -2.01
N LYS A 138 -4.99 -9.37 -3.26
CA LYS A 138 -3.75 -9.15 -3.99
C LYS A 138 -3.51 -7.64 -4.07
N PRO A 139 -2.61 -7.08 -3.27
CA PRO A 139 -2.23 -5.67 -3.41
C PRO A 139 -1.73 -5.39 -4.82
N THR A 140 -1.77 -4.14 -5.22
CA THR A 140 -1.24 -3.73 -6.52
C THR A 140 0.01 -2.91 -6.34
N PHE A 141 0.97 -3.17 -7.20
CA PHE A 141 2.17 -2.36 -7.33
C PHE A 141 2.49 -2.16 -8.81
N GLY A 142 2.69 -0.92 -9.24
CA GLY A 142 2.92 -0.60 -10.66
C GLY A 142 1.74 -0.99 -11.57
N GLY A 143 0.50 -1.06 -11.04
CA GLY A 143 -0.68 -1.51 -11.77
C GLY A 143 -0.80 -3.02 -11.91
N SER A 144 0.09 -3.80 -11.29
CA SER A 144 0.08 -5.26 -11.33
C SER A 144 -0.26 -5.86 -9.99
N ALA A 145 -0.98 -6.96 -10.01
CA ALA A 145 -1.26 -7.74 -8.81
C ALA A 145 0.03 -8.33 -8.24
N GLN A 146 0.20 -8.18 -6.94
CA GLN A 146 1.21 -8.88 -6.17
C GLN A 146 0.69 -10.26 -5.72
N ALA A 147 1.52 -10.98 -4.96
CA ALA A 147 1.11 -12.24 -4.36
C ALA A 147 -0.11 -12.02 -3.46
N LEU A 148 -1.00 -13.01 -3.43
CA LEU A 148 -2.14 -13.07 -2.53
C LEU A 148 -1.62 -13.07 -1.09
N ARG A 149 -2.23 -12.26 -0.22
CA ARG A 149 -1.84 -12.19 1.19
C ARG A 149 -3.03 -11.95 2.11
N TRP A 150 -2.90 -12.44 3.31
CA TRP A 150 -3.73 -12.07 4.44
C TRP A 150 -3.14 -10.86 5.17
N THR A 151 -3.99 -10.01 5.68
CA THR A 151 -3.63 -8.93 6.62
C THR A 151 -4.50 -9.06 7.85
N VAL A 152 -3.87 -9.23 9.01
CA VAL A 152 -4.54 -9.26 10.31
C VAL A 152 -4.22 -7.97 11.03
N GLU A 153 -5.23 -7.17 11.32
CA GLU A 153 -5.11 -5.89 12.01
C GLU A 153 -5.58 -6.01 13.45
N ILE A 154 -4.73 -5.58 14.37
CA ILE A 154 -5.02 -5.46 15.81
C ILE A 154 -5.05 -3.98 16.15
N ARG A 155 -6.06 -3.56 16.89
CA ARG A 155 -6.25 -2.16 17.31
C ARG A 155 -6.70 -2.11 18.75
N ASP A 156 -6.26 -1.09 19.49
CA ASP A 156 -6.83 -0.76 20.79
C ASP A 156 -7.86 0.38 20.69
N GLY A 157 -8.44 0.75 21.83
CA GLY A 157 -9.39 1.87 21.91
C GLY A 157 -8.74 3.26 21.95
N GLU A 158 -7.41 3.34 22.03
CA GLU A 158 -6.63 4.58 22.18
C GLU A 158 -5.99 5.01 20.86
N GLY A 159 -6.19 4.24 19.78
CA GLY A 159 -5.71 4.55 18.43
C GLY A 159 -4.42 3.85 18.03
N GLU A 160 -3.81 3.05 18.91
CA GLU A 160 -2.70 2.18 18.55
C GLU A 160 -3.19 1.05 17.66
N ASN A 161 -2.53 0.89 16.54
CA ASN A 161 -2.84 -0.19 15.59
C ASN A 161 -1.58 -0.78 14.99
N GLY A 162 -1.63 -2.05 14.69
CA GLY A 162 -0.58 -2.76 13.98
C GLY A 162 -1.16 -3.82 13.06
N GLU A 163 -0.38 -4.24 12.11
CA GLU A 163 -0.77 -5.22 11.09
C GLU A 163 0.27 -6.33 10.98
N VAL A 164 -0.19 -7.55 10.73
CA VAL A 164 0.68 -8.65 10.32
C VAL A 164 0.17 -9.19 8.99
N GLU A 165 1.05 -9.24 8.00
CA GLU A 165 0.79 -9.83 6.70
C GLU A 165 1.28 -11.28 6.67
N PHE A 166 0.45 -12.16 6.12
CA PHE A 166 0.74 -13.58 5.97
C PHE A 166 0.55 -14.00 4.49
N ASP A 167 1.30 -14.99 4.07
CA ASP A 167 1.04 -15.65 2.80
C ASP A 167 -0.28 -16.46 2.85
N PRO A 168 -0.78 -16.98 1.73
CA PRO A 168 -2.02 -17.76 1.70
C PRO A 168 -2.01 -19.03 2.58
N ARG A 169 -0.83 -19.50 3.00
CA ARG A 169 -0.62 -20.67 3.85
C ARG A 169 -0.45 -20.32 5.32
N GLY A 170 -0.46 -19.02 5.67
CA GLY A 170 -0.36 -18.53 7.04
C GLY A 170 1.07 -18.32 7.54
N ALA A 171 2.08 -18.32 6.66
CA ALA A 171 3.43 -17.91 7.04
C ALA A 171 3.54 -16.38 7.10
N VAL A 172 4.18 -15.85 8.15
CA VAL A 172 4.38 -14.40 8.33
C VAL A 172 5.27 -13.87 7.23
N MET A 173 4.80 -12.84 6.53
CA MET A 173 5.55 -12.11 5.50
C MET A 173 6.11 -10.80 6.03
N GLN A 174 5.27 -10.04 6.75
CA GLN A 174 5.62 -8.71 7.26
C GLN A 174 4.91 -8.42 8.58
N VAL A 175 5.55 -7.64 9.44
CA VAL A 175 4.96 -7.11 10.68
C VAL A 175 5.11 -5.61 10.66
N LYS A 176 3.98 -4.90 10.70
CA LYS A 176 3.93 -3.44 10.88
C LYS A 176 3.58 -3.15 12.33
N LEU A 177 4.58 -2.74 13.09
CA LEU A 177 4.41 -2.43 14.51
C LEU A 177 3.51 -1.21 14.71
N PRO A 178 2.86 -1.08 15.89
CA PRO A 178 2.15 0.13 16.28
C PRO A 178 3.05 1.37 16.22
N LYS A 179 2.47 2.53 15.94
CA LYS A 179 3.22 3.78 15.78
C LYS A 179 4.13 4.08 16.96
N SER A 180 3.68 3.83 18.19
CA SER A 180 4.47 4.01 19.41
C SER A 180 5.71 3.12 19.49
N ARG A 181 5.76 2.03 18.73
CA ARG A 181 6.86 1.05 18.70
C ARG A 181 7.68 1.09 17.40
N GLN A 182 7.25 1.88 16.44
CA GLN A 182 8.02 2.07 15.22
C GLN A 182 9.26 2.91 15.55
N VAL A 183 10.41 2.38 15.21
CA VAL A 183 11.64 3.18 15.20
C VAL A 183 11.59 4.01 13.91
N HIS A 184 11.02 5.20 14.00
CA HIS A 184 11.02 6.13 12.89
C HIS A 184 12.44 6.63 12.66
N VAL A 185 13.06 6.13 11.61
CA VAL A 185 14.29 6.72 11.09
C VAL A 185 13.84 7.82 10.14
N SER A 186 14.17 9.07 10.47
CA SER A 186 13.85 10.19 9.61
C SER A 186 14.46 10.00 8.22
N MET A 187 13.68 10.20 7.16
CA MET A 187 14.19 10.16 5.78
C MET A 187 15.19 11.30 5.48
N PHE A 188 15.31 12.25 6.38
CA PHE A 188 16.32 13.30 6.34
C PHE A 188 17.67 12.84 6.90
N GLU A 189 17.70 11.74 7.65
CA GLU A 189 18.94 11.13 8.12
C GLU A 189 19.54 10.18 7.07
N PRO A 190 20.87 10.00 7.07
CA PRO A 190 21.56 9.12 6.11
C PRO A 190 20.99 7.71 6.05
N ASP A 191 20.68 7.13 7.21
CA ASP A 191 20.12 5.77 7.30
C ASP A 191 18.72 5.67 6.72
N GLY A 192 17.86 6.68 6.95
CA GLY A 192 16.51 6.70 6.40
C GLY A 192 16.50 6.89 4.89
N ALA A 193 17.27 7.86 4.39
CA ALA A 193 17.44 8.06 2.96
C ALA A 193 18.04 6.81 2.29
N GLY A 194 19.03 6.17 2.91
CA GLY A 194 19.64 4.94 2.42
C GLY A 194 18.64 3.78 2.34
N LYS A 195 17.79 3.59 3.36
CA LYS A 195 16.72 2.58 3.34
C LYS A 195 15.73 2.83 2.21
N ALA A 196 15.30 4.08 1.99
CA ALA A 196 14.41 4.42 0.90
C ALA A 196 15.03 4.06 -0.47
N ILE A 197 16.30 4.42 -0.70
CA ILE A 197 17.02 4.10 -1.94
C ILE A 197 17.13 2.58 -2.14
N LEU A 198 17.48 1.82 -1.11
CA LEU A 198 17.53 0.36 -1.17
C LEU A 198 16.16 -0.25 -1.47
N GLY A 199 15.10 0.28 -0.87
CA GLY A 199 13.72 -0.11 -1.17
C GLY A 199 13.35 0.14 -2.62
N ILE A 200 13.74 1.28 -3.19
CA ILE A 200 13.57 1.60 -4.62
C ILE A 200 14.30 0.56 -5.48
N LYS A 201 15.57 0.31 -5.21
CA LYS A 201 16.36 -0.68 -5.96
C LYS A 201 15.76 -2.09 -5.91
N LYS A 202 15.25 -2.50 -4.76
CA LYS A 202 14.58 -3.79 -4.58
C LYS A 202 13.29 -3.91 -5.41
N SER A 203 12.54 -2.82 -5.51
CA SER A 203 11.21 -2.83 -6.15
C SER A 203 11.25 -2.56 -7.66
N PHE A 204 12.16 -1.70 -8.10
CA PHE A 204 12.28 -1.24 -9.49
C PHE A 204 13.51 -1.80 -10.23
N GLY A 205 14.39 -2.46 -9.50
CA GLY A 205 15.69 -2.92 -10.00
C GLY A 205 16.80 -1.88 -9.81
N PRO A 206 18.07 -2.29 -9.92
CA PRO A 206 19.23 -1.42 -9.67
C PRO A 206 19.33 -0.26 -10.66
N HIS A 207 18.76 -0.40 -11.84
CA HIS A 207 18.76 0.61 -12.92
C HIS A 207 17.40 1.29 -13.06
N ALA A 208 16.70 1.50 -11.96
CA ALA A 208 15.42 2.21 -11.95
C ALA A 208 15.58 3.62 -12.55
N LYS A 209 14.70 3.97 -13.49
CA LYS A 209 14.71 5.27 -14.15
C LYS A 209 13.78 6.21 -13.41
N LEU A 210 14.36 7.11 -12.62
CA LEU A 210 13.65 8.10 -11.84
C LEU A 210 13.83 9.50 -12.46
N ILE A 211 12.79 10.31 -12.32
CA ILE A 211 12.84 11.74 -12.65
C ILE A 211 12.95 12.56 -11.39
N GLU A 212 12.26 12.10 -10.33
CA GLU A 212 12.19 12.78 -9.06
C GLU A 212 12.20 11.76 -7.91
N LEU A 213 12.96 12.05 -6.87
CA LEU A 213 12.89 11.44 -5.56
C LEU A 213 12.62 12.54 -4.55
N ARG A 214 11.53 12.44 -3.83
CA ARG A 214 11.12 13.38 -2.78
C ARG A 214 11.11 12.66 -1.44
N LEU A 215 11.85 13.21 -0.48
CA LEU A 215 11.88 12.74 0.89
C LEU A 215 11.11 13.73 1.75
N ASP A 216 10.08 13.27 2.44
CA ASP A 216 9.45 13.91 3.58
C ASP A 216 9.94 13.18 4.85
N GLU A 217 9.69 13.68 6.04
CA GLU A 217 10.27 13.15 7.29
C GLU A 217 10.09 11.63 7.48
N HIS A 218 8.93 11.10 7.09
CA HIS A 218 8.56 9.70 7.33
C HIS A 218 8.28 8.89 6.05
N ARG A 219 8.43 9.49 4.89
CA ARG A 219 8.08 8.84 3.62
C ARG A 219 8.92 9.35 2.46
N ALA A 220 9.06 8.52 1.44
CA ALA A 220 9.61 8.96 0.17
C ALA A 220 8.57 8.79 -0.96
N THR A 221 8.54 9.74 -1.87
CA THR A 221 7.75 9.66 -3.11
C THR A 221 8.71 9.65 -4.29
N ILE A 222 8.49 8.78 -5.24
CA ILE A 222 9.28 8.74 -6.48
C ILE A 222 8.38 8.92 -7.68
N THR A 223 8.85 9.70 -8.65
CA THR A 223 8.29 9.72 -10.00
C THR A 223 9.20 8.89 -10.90
N ALA A 224 8.70 7.75 -11.37
CA ALA A 224 9.50 6.77 -12.09
C ALA A 224 8.77 6.23 -13.33
N ALA A 225 9.55 5.70 -14.27
CA ALA A 225 9.00 4.92 -15.36
C ALA A 225 8.31 3.67 -14.80
N ASN A 226 7.08 3.42 -15.26
CA ASN A 226 6.36 2.23 -14.85
C ASN A 226 7.08 0.98 -15.39
N PRO A 227 7.55 0.04 -14.57
CA PRO A 227 8.30 -1.12 -15.04
C PRO A 227 7.53 -1.98 -16.05
N LYS A 228 6.19 -1.95 -15.98
CA LYS A 228 5.32 -2.77 -16.85
C LYS A 228 4.72 -2.01 -18.02
N GLN A 229 4.85 -0.71 -18.05
CA GLN A 229 4.42 0.15 -19.15
C GLN A 229 5.54 1.15 -19.44
N PRO A 230 6.66 0.71 -20.01
CA PRO A 230 7.76 1.59 -20.36
C PRO A 230 7.24 2.73 -21.27
N GLY A 231 7.44 3.96 -20.86
CA GLY A 231 6.88 5.14 -21.53
C GLY A 231 5.74 5.79 -20.77
N ARG A 232 5.23 5.18 -19.71
CA ARG A 232 4.37 5.85 -18.72
C ARG A 232 5.13 6.13 -17.44
N LEU A 233 4.88 7.30 -16.89
CA LEU A 233 5.41 7.74 -15.60
C LEU A 233 4.34 7.67 -14.54
N ARG A 234 4.73 7.24 -13.35
CA ARG A 234 3.85 7.21 -12.18
C ARG A 234 4.57 7.66 -10.94
N ASP A 235 3.80 8.18 -10.02
CA ASP A 235 4.24 8.38 -8.66
C ASP A 235 4.01 7.12 -7.83
N PHE A 236 5.01 6.80 -7.02
CA PHE A 236 4.98 5.71 -6.07
C PHE A 236 5.35 6.25 -4.69
N LEU A 237 4.65 5.78 -3.70
CA LEU A 237 4.91 6.11 -2.30
C LEU A 237 5.71 4.98 -1.65
N TYR A 238 6.84 5.33 -1.05
CA TYR A 238 7.56 4.45 -0.14
C TYR A 238 7.24 4.85 1.29
N ASP A 239 6.70 3.92 2.03
CA ASP A 239 6.33 4.06 3.42
C ASP A 239 6.71 2.78 4.15
N GLU A 240 7.51 2.88 5.19
CA GLU A 240 7.86 1.80 6.11
C GLU A 240 8.18 0.45 5.44
N ASP A 241 9.16 0.44 4.52
CA ASP A 241 9.69 -0.74 3.82
C ASP A 241 8.87 -1.26 2.63
N HIS A 242 7.84 -0.60 2.18
CA HIS A 242 7.14 -1.01 0.96
C HIS A 242 6.73 0.16 0.06
N PHE A 243 6.61 -0.16 -1.23
CA PHE A 243 6.09 0.77 -2.22
C PHE A 243 4.61 0.50 -2.49
N ALA A 244 3.84 1.56 -2.54
CA ALA A 244 2.45 1.54 -3.01
C ALA A 244 2.31 2.45 -4.24
N ASP A 245 1.44 2.06 -5.18
CA ASP A 245 0.98 2.96 -6.23
C ASP A 245 0.23 4.12 -5.60
N PHE A 246 0.55 5.33 -6.03
CA PHE A 246 -0.29 6.48 -5.71
C PHE A 246 -1.57 6.39 -6.58
N PRO A 247 -2.77 6.22 -6.02
CA PRO A 247 -3.98 6.06 -6.80
C PRO A 247 -4.23 7.27 -7.71
N GLY A 248 -4.31 7.04 -9.01
CA GLY A 248 -4.65 8.08 -9.98
C GLY A 248 -3.49 8.85 -10.62
N SER A 249 -2.25 8.59 -10.25
CA SER A 249 -1.10 9.37 -10.71
C SER A 249 -0.50 8.85 -12.01
N ASP A 250 -1.17 9.04 -13.15
CA ASP A 250 -0.47 9.01 -14.44
C ASP A 250 0.20 10.38 -14.66
N MET A 251 1.50 10.44 -14.41
CA MET A 251 2.31 11.65 -14.55
C MET A 251 2.77 11.88 -16.00
N THR A 252 2.53 10.93 -16.91
CA THR A 252 2.95 11.00 -18.31
C THR A 252 2.52 12.29 -19.02
N PRO A 253 1.29 12.83 -18.80
CA PRO A 253 0.89 14.07 -19.46
C PRO A 253 1.73 15.28 -19.08
N PHE A 254 2.29 15.30 -17.87
CA PHE A 254 3.10 16.42 -17.35
C PHE A 254 4.54 16.36 -17.84
N TYR A 255 5.00 15.21 -18.30
CA TYR A 255 6.39 14.96 -18.68
C TYR A 255 6.51 14.56 -20.16
N ARG A 256 5.71 15.19 -21.04
CA ARG A 256 5.79 14.93 -22.49
C ARG A 256 7.14 15.36 -23.04
N GLY A 257 7.74 14.49 -23.84
CA GLY A 257 9.02 14.77 -24.50
C GLY A 257 10.26 14.45 -23.67
N LEU A 258 10.12 13.69 -22.58
CA LEU A 258 11.27 13.19 -21.82
C LEU A 258 12.17 12.33 -22.70
N LYS A 259 13.45 12.60 -22.59
CA LYS A 259 14.53 11.84 -23.21
C LYS A 259 15.22 10.97 -22.16
N ALA A 260 16.05 10.03 -22.61
CA ALA A 260 16.80 9.15 -21.72
C ALA A 260 17.65 9.92 -20.68
N GLU A 261 18.21 11.06 -21.09
CA GLU A 261 19.00 11.96 -20.23
C GLU A 261 18.20 12.68 -19.15
N SER A 262 16.87 12.65 -19.21
CA SER A 262 16.01 13.25 -18.17
C SER A 262 15.93 12.39 -16.91
N PHE A 263 16.35 11.15 -16.98
CA PHE A 263 16.37 10.24 -15.84
C PHE A 263 17.74 10.30 -15.14
N PHE A 264 17.73 10.04 -13.84
CA PHE A 264 18.95 9.93 -13.04
C PHE A 264 19.18 8.51 -12.53
N ASP A 265 20.42 8.23 -12.18
CA ASP A 265 20.86 6.94 -11.67
C ASP A 265 20.80 6.93 -10.13
N LEU A 266 20.21 5.88 -9.57
CA LEU A 266 20.12 5.71 -8.12
C LEU A 266 21.47 5.44 -7.45
N ASP A 267 22.43 4.83 -8.17
CA ASP A 267 23.76 4.58 -7.62
C ASP A 267 24.50 5.90 -7.36
N GLU A 268 24.32 6.88 -8.25
CA GLU A 268 24.85 8.23 -8.05
C GLU A 268 24.21 8.92 -6.82
N ILE A 269 22.90 8.78 -6.67
CA ILE A 269 22.19 9.36 -5.53
C ILE A 269 22.64 8.68 -4.23
N GLU A 270 22.72 7.36 -4.18
CA GLU A 270 23.13 6.60 -3.00
C GLU A 270 24.55 6.98 -2.55
N ALA A 271 25.47 7.14 -3.50
CA ALA A 271 26.85 7.48 -3.20
C ALA A 271 27.04 8.91 -2.67
N HIS A 272 26.19 9.85 -3.10
CA HIS A 272 26.45 11.28 -2.89
C HIS A 272 25.47 11.97 -1.96
N VAL A 273 24.24 11.55 -1.86
CA VAL A 273 23.21 12.27 -1.11
C VAL A 273 23.17 11.89 0.37
N PRO A 274 22.94 10.62 0.76
CA PRO A 274 22.83 10.28 2.18
C PRO A 274 24.04 10.72 3.02
N PRO A 275 25.31 10.54 2.58
CA PRO A 275 26.45 10.94 3.39
C PRO A 275 26.57 12.44 3.65
N LYS A 276 25.91 13.27 2.84
CA LYS A 276 26.01 14.74 2.93
C LYS A 276 24.78 15.38 3.55
N LEU A 277 23.68 14.64 3.79
CA LEU A 277 22.41 15.21 4.22
C LEU A 277 22.55 16.18 5.39
N ALA A 278 23.17 15.76 6.48
CA ALA A 278 23.33 16.59 7.67
C ALA A 278 24.06 17.93 7.37
N GLN A 279 25.06 17.91 6.49
CA GLN A 279 25.76 19.12 6.07
C GLN A 279 24.88 20.00 5.19
N LEU A 280 24.13 19.41 4.27
CA LEU A 280 23.25 20.15 3.36
C LEU A 280 22.10 20.82 4.14
N GLU A 281 21.52 20.13 5.11
CA GLU A 281 20.50 20.67 6.01
C GLU A 281 21.01 21.85 6.82
N LYS A 282 22.17 21.69 7.47
CA LYS A 282 22.82 22.77 8.20
C LYS A 282 23.05 23.99 7.30
N THR A 283 23.64 23.77 6.11
CA THR A 283 23.88 24.82 5.14
C THR A 283 22.59 25.51 4.71
N THR A 284 21.49 24.74 4.54
CA THR A 284 20.18 25.26 4.18
C THR A 284 19.66 26.23 5.24
N LEU A 285 19.65 25.83 6.51
CA LEU A 285 19.20 26.66 7.62
C LEU A 285 20.04 27.94 7.74
N GLU A 286 21.36 27.84 7.61
CA GLU A 286 22.28 28.98 7.64
C GLU A 286 22.02 29.96 6.48
N ARG A 287 21.88 29.46 5.26
CA ARG A 287 21.64 30.30 4.07
C ARG A 287 20.30 31.01 4.10
N LEU A 288 19.27 30.35 4.60
CA LEU A 288 17.93 30.92 4.79
C LEU A 288 17.83 31.81 6.04
N ARG A 289 18.85 31.81 6.90
CA ARG A 289 18.84 32.50 8.21
C ARG A 289 17.61 32.10 9.05
N ILE A 290 17.34 30.78 9.06
CA ILE A 290 16.26 30.19 9.84
C ILE A 290 16.88 29.62 11.12
N THR A 291 16.59 30.26 12.26
CA THR A 291 16.96 29.77 13.58
C THR A 291 15.80 28.90 14.09
N ASP A 292 16.09 27.80 14.75
CA ASP A 292 15.11 26.86 15.31
C ASP A 292 14.11 26.32 14.25
N GLY A 293 14.56 26.27 12.99
CA GLY A 293 13.78 25.72 11.88
C GLY A 293 13.96 24.24 11.69
N LYS A 294 13.04 23.67 10.95
CA LYS A 294 13.08 22.26 10.54
C LYS A 294 13.08 22.12 9.03
N ILE A 295 13.70 21.02 8.59
CA ILE A 295 13.58 20.60 7.21
C ILE A 295 12.16 20.10 6.99
N GLU A 296 11.56 20.52 5.89
CA GLU A 296 10.21 20.15 5.50
C GLU A 296 10.24 19.09 4.41
N ARG A 297 11.22 19.20 3.50
CA ARG A 297 11.32 18.33 2.34
C ARG A 297 12.69 18.38 1.69
N ILE A 298 13.10 17.25 1.14
CA ILE A 298 14.26 17.15 0.25
C ILE A 298 13.77 16.60 -1.09
N THR A 299 14.07 17.29 -2.19
CA THR A 299 13.70 16.89 -3.55
C THR A 299 14.95 16.73 -4.39
N ILE A 300 15.11 15.56 -5.00
CA ILE A 300 16.21 15.24 -5.90
C ILE A 300 15.63 15.07 -7.30
N THR A 301 16.06 15.90 -8.24
CA THR A 301 15.46 15.92 -9.58
C THR A 301 16.43 16.51 -10.64
N LYS A 302 16.17 16.21 -11.89
CA LYS A 302 16.81 16.87 -13.04
C LYS A 302 16.04 18.07 -13.61
N HIS A 303 14.93 18.45 -12.97
CA HIS A 303 14.05 19.56 -13.40
C HIS A 303 13.69 19.57 -14.91
N PRO A 304 13.05 18.52 -15.42
CA PRO A 304 12.65 18.46 -16.81
C PRO A 304 11.60 19.53 -17.19
N MET A 305 10.96 20.16 -16.21
CA MET A 305 9.88 21.14 -16.42
C MET A 305 10.35 22.60 -16.42
N MET A 306 11.58 22.88 -16.01
CA MET A 306 12.14 24.24 -16.06
C MET A 306 13.01 24.45 -17.30
N GLN A 307 12.77 25.53 -18.02
CA GLN A 307 13.68 25.96 -19.10
C GLN A 307 14.62 27.06 -18.60
N PRO A 308 15.93 26.96 -18.90
CA PRO A 308 16.58 25.87 -19.62
C PRO A 308 16.67 24.58 -18.80
N ILE A 309 16.51 23.44 -19.45
CA ILE A 309 16.61 22.13 -18.80
C ILE A 309 18.01 22.03 -18.19
N ASN A 310 18.07 21.91 -16.87
CA ASN A 310 19.34 21.61 -16.20
C ASN A 310 19.66 20.12 -16.46
N PRO A 311 20.73 19.80 -17.18
CA PRO A 311 21.09 18.40 -17.45
C PRO A 311 21.59 17.67 -16.20
N ASN A 312 21.91 18.42 -15.14
CA ASN A 312 22.47 17.88 -13.92
C ASN A 312 21.39 17.61 -12.87
N VAL A 313 21.61 16.59 -12.07
CA VAL A 313 20.78 16.32 -10.88
C VAL A 313 21.00 17.43 -9.88
N THR A 314 19.92 17.92 -9.30
CA THR A 314 19.95 18.91 -8.22
C THR A 314 19.24 18.38 -6.98
N ILE A 315 19.66 18.88 -5.83
CA ILE A 315 19.09 18.57 -4.51
C ILE A 315 18.49 19.88 -3.99
N GLU A 316 17.17 19.97 -3.90
CA GLU A 316 16.47 21.07 -3.28
C GLU A 316 16.10 20.69 -1.85
N ILE A 317 16.50 21.49 -0.87
CA ILE A 317 16.14 21.31 0.52
C ILE A 317 15.29 22.48 0.96
N ARG A 318 14.06 22.19 1.35
CA ARG A 318 13.10 23.17 1.88
C ARG A 318 13.11 23.15 3.40
N ALA A 319 13.20 24.33 3.98
CA ALA A 319 13.15 24.50 5.42
C ALA A 319 12.17 25.60 5.82
N LYS A 320 11.63 25.50 7.03
CA LYS A 320 10.73 26.49 7.62
C LYS A 320 10.84 26.58 9.13
N ASN A 321 10.42 27.70 9.67
CA ASN A 321 9.96 27.90 11.03
C ASN A 321 8.62 28.68 11.01
N ASP A 322 8.17 29.17 12.13
CA ASP A 322 6.87 29.89 12.22
C ASP A 322 6.86 31.22 11.46
N GLU A 323 8.03 31.81 11.19
CA GLU A 323 8.15 33.15 10.58
C GLU A 323 8.66 33.10 9.14
N LYS A 324 9.45 32.09 8.81
CA LYS A 324 10.18 32.03 7.54
C LYS A 324 10.06 30.66 6.91
N ASN A 325 10.04 30.66 5.59
CA ASN A 325 10.23 29.46 4.79
C ASN A 325 11.15 29.77 3.60
N GLY A 326 11.70 28.74 2.97
CA GLY A 326 12.54 28.90 1.79
C GLY A 326 13.18 27.60 1.39
N TRP A 327 13.98 27.66 0.35
CA TRP A 327 14.73 26.48 -0.09
C TRP A 327 16.10 26.86 -0.65
N VAL A 328 17.00 25.90 -0.53
CA VAL A 328 18.34 25.98 -1.12
C VAL A 328 18.49 24.82 -2.08
N THR A 329 19.00 25.12 -3.27
CA THR A 329 19.31 24.12 -4.29
C THR A 329 20.82 23.90 -4.32
N PHE A 330 21.21 22.63 -4.34
CA PHE A 330 22.59 22.19 -4.40
C PHE A 330 22.82 21.35 -5.66
N ASP A 331 24.04 21.32 -6.15
CA ASP A 331 24.51 20.26 -7.05
C ASP A 331 24.81 18.96 -6.29
N MET A 332 25.13 17.90 -7.02
CA MET A 332 25.49 16.59 -6.42
C MET A 332 26.76 16.62 -5.57
N GLN A 333 27.61 17.61 -5.75
CA GLN A 333 28.82 17.83 -4.94
C GLN A 333 28.53 18.56 -3.64
N GLY A 334 27.28 19.07 -3.47
CA GLY A 334 26.84 19.83 -2.28
C GLY A 334 27.16 21.32 -2.36
N LYS A 335 27.53 21.84 -3.54
CA LYS A 335 27.72 23.27 -3.78
C LYS A 335 26.35 23.95 -3.97
N VAL A 336 26.16 25.09 -3.34
CA VAL A 336 24.94 25.90 -3.48
C VAL A 336 24.83 26.41 -4.93
N VAL A 337 23.72 26.10 -5.57
CA VAL A 337 23.34 26.58 -6.92
C VAL A 337 22.44 27.79 -6.83
N SER A 338 21.44 27.75 -5.94
CA SER A 338 20.51 28.86 -5.74
C SER A 338 19.97 28.88 -4.32
N VAL A 339 19.51 30.05 -3.89
CA VAL A 339 18.81 30.26 -2.62
C VAL A 339 17.54 31.04 -2.90
N MET A 340 16.41 30.55 -2.42
CA MET A 340 15.12 31.21 -2.57
C MET A 340 14.51 31.47 -1.20
N ASN A 341 14.38 32.75 -0.89
CA ASN A 341 13.64 33.25 0.27
C ASN A 341 12.39 33.93 -0.27
N PRO A 342 11.19 33.33 -0.14
CA PRO A 342 9.93 33.95 -0.53
C PRO A 342 9.57 35.13 0.33
#